data_83ed9aeb5386c2b09b73c18f2cff964e
#
_entry.id   83ed9aeb5386c2b09b73c18f2cff964e
#
_cell.length_a   1.000
_cell.length_b   1.000
_cell.length_c   1.000
_cell.angle_alpha   90.00
_cell.angle_beta   90.00
_cell.angle_gamma   90.00
#
_symmetry.space_group_name_H-M   'P 1'
#
loop_
_entity.id
_entity.type
_entity.pdbx_description
1 polymer ?
#
loop_
_entity_poly.entity_id
_entity_poly.type
_entity_poly.pdbx_seq_one_letter_code
_entity_poly.pdbx_strand_id
1 'polypeptide(L)'
;LDMHDCGAYDGKLLCVPMANPRQANIVSINQIAPNQLEDVAEFFRTSKGLDGRTVQIDGWRDFDVVENLLKSCIPLKKKNFKVLKKSKISKLN
;
A
#
# COMPACT_ATOMS: atom_id res chain seq x y z
N LEU A 1 -0.85 -1.02 3.75
CA LEU A 1 -1.19 -1.87 4.89
C LEU A 1 0.05 -2.20 5.68
N ASP A 2 0.08 -1.77 6.93
CA ASP A 2 1.15 -2.13 7.85
C ASP A 2 0.85 -3.49 8.43
N MET A 3 1.78 -4.41 8.29
CA MET A 3 1.62 -5.72 8.88
C MET A 3 2.97 -6.33 9.22
N HIS A 4 2.95 -7.30 10.11
CA HIS A 4 4.12 -8.08 10.49
C HIS A 4 3.85 -9.55 10.24
N ASP A 5 4.81 -10.24 9.67
CA ASP A 5 4.72 -11.66 9.36
C ASP A 5 5.80 -12.36 10.20
N CYS A 6 5.36 -13.15 11.15
CA CYS A 6 6.25 -13.84 12.10
C CYS A 6 7.20 -12.86 12.79
N GLY A 7 6.69 -11.68 13.13
CA GLY A 7 7.45 -10.66 13.83
C GLY A 7 8.26 -9.73 12.94
N ALA A 8 8.32 -9.98 11.64
CA ALA A 8 9.05 -9.11 10.73
C ALA A 8 8.10 -8.20 9.96
N TYR A 9 8.47 -6.93 9.85
CA TYR A 9 7.63 -5.98 9.12
C TYR A 9 7.51 -6.41 7.65
N ASP A 10 6.27 -6.43 7.15
CA ASP A 10 5.97 -6.84 5.79
C ASP A 10 4.85 -5.95 5.26
N GLY A 11 5.16 -4.70 5.03
CA GLY A 11 4.18 -3.74 4.55
C GLY A 11 3.75 -4.05 3.11
N LYS A 12 2.48 -3.83 2.84
CA LYS A 12 1.90 -4.06 1.51
C LYS A 12 1.39 -2.77 0.93
N LEU A 13 1.70 -2.52 -0.33
CA LEU A 13 1.24 -1.33 -1.02
C LEU A 13 -0.03 -1.64 -1.79
N LEU A 14 -1.04 -0.81 -1.61
CA LEU A 14 -2.24 -0.89 -2.40
C LEU A 14 -2.12 0.10 -3.54
N CYS A 15 -2.15 -0.39 -4.77
CA CYS A 15 -1.99 0.44 -5.95
C CYS A 15 -3.26 0.44 -6.77
N VAL A 16 -3.52 1.55 -7.47
CA VAL A 16 -4.66 1.64 -8.36
C VAL A 16 -4.15 1.79 -9.80
N PRO A 17 -4.80 1.15 -10.77
CA PRO A 17 -4.38 1.27 -12.16
C PRO A 17 -4.61 2.69 -12.68
N MET A 18 -3.58 3.27 -13.24
CA MET A 18 -3.68 4.62 -13.80
C MET A 18 -4.63 4.68 -14.98
N ALA A 19 -4.70 3.61 -15.73
CA ALA A 19 -5.51 3.58 -16.95
C ALA A 19 -6.99 3.35 -16.69
N ASN A 20 -7.37 3.05 -15.46
CA ASN A 20 -8.78 2.79 -15.15
C ASN A 20 -9.45 4.10 -14.69
N PRO A 21 -10.37 4.67 -15.49
CA PRO A 21 -10.99 5.95 -15.16
C PRO A 21 -11.71 5.94 -13.81
N ARG A 22 -12.23 4.81 -13.41
CA ARG A 22 -12.97 4.73 -12.14
C ARG A 22 -12.06 4.85 -10.93
N GLN A 23 -10.82 4.45 -11.07
CA GLN A 23 -9.88 4.40 -9.97
C GLN A 23 -8.79 5.44 -10.04
N ALA A 24 -8.63 6.09 -11.19
CA ALA A 24 -7.55 7.04 -11.41
C ALA A 24 -7.60 8.25 -10.47
N ASN A 25 -8.77 8.55 -9.92
CA ASN A 25 -8.94 9.69 -9.03
C ASN A 25 -8.71 9.35 -7.56
N ILE A 26 -8.42 8.10 -7.25
CA ILE A 26 -8.17 7.71 -5.86
C ILE A 26 -6.77 8.14 -5.48
N VAL A 27 -6.69 9.05 -4.51
CA VAL A 27 -5.40 9.55 -4.01
C VAL A 27 -5.24 9.38 -2.51
N SER A 28 -6.26 8.88 -1.83
CA SER A 28 -6.23 8.70 -0.39
C SER A 28 -6.95 7.43 0.00
N ILE A 29 -6.48 6.82 1.07
CA ILE A 29 -7.07 5.60 1.60
C ILE A 29 -8.53 5.84 2.01
N ASN A 30 -8.88 7.08 2.33
CA ASN A 30 -10.23 7.41 2.73
C ASN A 30 -11.26 7.28 1.61
N GLN A 31 -10.77 7.18 0.39
CA GLN A 31 -11.65 7.05 -0.78
C GLN A 31 -11.98 5.59 -1.08
N ILE A 32 -11.43 4.68 -0.32
CA ILE A 32 -11.67 3.25 -0.50
C ILE A 32 -12.62 2.79 0.58
N ALA A 33 -13.61 1.99 0.19
CA ALA A 33 -14.61 1.53 1.14
C ALA A 33 -13.95 0.72 2.26
N PRO A 34 -14.31 0.98 3.53
CA PRO A 34 -13.70 0.26 4.65
C PRO A 34 -13.82 -1.26 4.57
N ASN A 35 -14.91 -1.77 4.03
CA ASN A 35 -15.08 -3.21 3.89
C ASN A 35 -14.11 -3.79 2.86
N GLN A 36 -13.75 -3.04 1.83
CA GLN A 36 -12.76 -3.50 0.86
C GLN A 36 -11.39 -3.58 1.50
N LEU A 37 -11.07 -2.60 2.33
CA LEU A 37 -9.79 -2.61 3.04
C LEU A 37 -9.72 -3.77 4.01
N GLU A 38 -10.81 -4.06 4.68
CA GLU A 38 -10.85 -5.18 5.60
C GLU A 38 -10.75 -6.52 4.86
N ASP A 39 -11.33 -6.62 3.68
CA ASP A 39 -11.22 -7.83 2.87
C ASP A 39 -9.78 -8.11 2.49
N VAL A 40 -9.01 -7.08 2.17
CA VAL A 40 -7.61 -7.24 1.84
C VAL A 40 -6.83 -7.71 3.07
N ALA A 41 -7.07 -7.10 4.22
CA ALA A 41 -6.41 -7.49 5.45
C ALA A 41 -6.73 -8.94 5.81
N GLU A 42 -7.98 -9.32 5.66
CA GLU A 42 -8.40 -10.68 5.96
C GLU A 42 -7.78 -11.69 5.01
N PHE A 43 -7.59 -11.30 3.75
CA PHE A 43 -6.90 -12.16 2.80
C PHE A 43 -5.51 -12.55 3.32
N PHE A 44 -4.77 -11.56 3.83
CA PHE A 44 -3.42 -11.85 4.33
C PHE A 44 -3.46 -12.69 5.62
N ARG A 45 -4.40 -12.42 6.51
CA ARG A 45 -4.53 -13.24 7.72
C ARG A 45 -4.79 -14.69 7.36
N THR A 46 -5.71 -14.92 6.44
CA THR A 46 -6.13 -16.27 6.07
C THR A 46 -5.05 -17.00 5.28
N SER A 47 -4.52 -16.36 4.25
CA SER A 47 -3.55 -17.03 3.38
C SER A 47 -2.26 -17.37 4.11
N LYS A 48 -1.77 -16.48 4.95
CA LYS A 48 -0.56 -16.74 5.72
C LYS A 48 -0.82 -17.74 6.83
N GLY A 49 -2.02 -17.70 7.42
CA GLY A 49 -2.39 -18.66 8.45
C GLY A 49 -2.42 -20.09 7.94
N LEU A 50 -2.82 -20.30 6.70
CA LEU A 50 -2.82 -21.62 6.11
C LEU A 50 -1.41 -22.19 5.99
N ASP A 51 -0.41 -21.34 5.91
CA ASP A 51 0.98 -21.74 5.86
C ASP A 51 1.60 -21.86 7.26
N GLY A 52 0.79 -21.74 8.30
CA GLY A 52 1.27 -21.82 9.67
C GLY A 52 1.97 -20.57 10.16
N ARG A 53 1.81 -19.44 9.44
CA ARG A 53 2.45 -18.19 9.82
C ARG A 53 1.54 -17.34 10.67
N THR A 54 2.13 -16.61 11.60
CA THR A 54 1.42 -15.67 12.43
C THR A 54 1.54 -14.28 11.83
N VAL A 55 0.43 -13.67 11.48
CA VAL A 55 0.39 -12.34 10.89
C VAL A 55 -0.29 -11.38 11.84
N GLN A 56 0.33 -10.23 12.02
CA GLN A 56 -0.25 -9.13 12.78
C GLN A 56 -0.58 -8.00 11.82
N ILE A 57 -1.83 -7.58 11.80
CA ILE A 57 -2.27 -6.47 10.97
C ILE A 57 -2.32 -5.23 11.86
N ASP A 58 -1.51 -4.24 11.51
CA ASP A 58 -1.40 -3.04 12.33
C ASP A 58 -2.32 -1.92 11.85
N GLY A 59 -2.73 -1.98 10.62
CA GLY A 59 -3.69 -1.01 10.07
C GLY A 59 -3.27 -0.46 8.73
N TRP A 60 -4.09 0.43 8.21
CA TRP A 60 -3.85 1.07 6.93
C TRP A 60 -3.23 2.45 7.15
N ARG A 61 -2.30 2.81 6.26
CA ARG A 61 -1.65 4.11 6.30
C ARG A 61 -1.83 4.78 4.95
N ASP A 62 -1.77 6.10 4.96
CA ASP A 62 -2.03 6.86 3.76
C ASP A 62 -0.73 7.16 2.99
N PHE A 63 -0.86 7.93 1.90
CA PHE A 63 0.20 8.12 0.93
C PHE A 63 1.48 8.74 1.49
N ASP A 64 1.36 9.67 2.43
CA ASP A 64 2.55 10.31 2.99
C ASP A 64 3.51 9.30 3.62
N VAL A 65 2.97 8.27 4.28
CA VAL A 65 3.79 7.20 4.85
C VAL A 65 4.38 6.35 3.74
N VAL A 66 3.58 6.07 2.70
CA VAL A 66 4.03 5.29 1.55
C VAL A 66 5.17 5.99 0.84
N GLU A 67 5.08 7.30 0.70
CA GLU A 67 6.13 8.06 0.03
C GLU A 67 7.47 7.90 0.74
N ASN A 68 7.47 8.01 2.06
CA ASN A 68 8.68 7.85 2.84
C ASN A 68 9.22 6.43 2.75
N LEU A 69 8.33 5.46 2.78
CA LEU A 69 8.73 4.05 2.67
C LEU A 69 9.39 3.78 1.32
N LEU A 70 8.81 4.29 0.25
CA LEU A 70 9.37 4.09 -1.08
C LEU A 70 10.75 4.73 -1.21
N LYS A 71 10.92 5.91 -0.63
CA LYS A 71 12.23 6.57 -0.66
C LYS A 71 13.30 5.75 0.05
N SER A 72 12.94 5.06 1.10
CA SER A 72 13.90 4.24 1.83
C SER A 72 14.24 2.95 1.10
N CYS A 73 13.37 2.49 0.21
CA CYS A 73 13.56 1.23 -0.50
C CYS A 73 14.23 1.38 -1.85
N ILE A 74 14.28 2.61 -2.40
CA ILE A 74 14.79 2.83 -3.75
C ILE A 74 16.16 3.47 -3.70
N PRO A 75 17.13 2.94 -4.47
CA PRO A 75 18.47 3.52 -4.50
C PRO A 75 18.46 4.97 -4.94
N LEU A 76 19.41 5.75 -4.42
CA LEU A 76 19.50 7.16 -4.74
C LEU A 76 19.59 7.46 -6.23
N LYS A 77 20.23 6.62 -6.99
CA LYS A 77 20.35 6.81 -8.42
C LYS A 77 19.01 6.69 -9.16
N LYS A 78 17.97 6.31 -8.45
CA LYS A 78 16.63 6.25 -9.02
C LYS A 78 15.77 7.41 -8.58
N LYS A 79 16.37 8.54 -8.40
CA LYS A 79 15.65 9.69 -7.91
C LYS A 79 14.49 10.17 -8.74
N ASN A 80 14.57 10.05 -10.04
CA ASN A 80 13.47 10.51 -10.88
C ASN A 80 12.20 9.73 -10.64
N PHE A 81 12.29 8.61 -9.93
CA PHE A 81 11.12 7.86 -9.54
C PHE A 81 10.20 8.71 -8.66
N LYS A 82 10.76 9.52 -7.80
CA LYS A 82 9.95 10.31 -6.90
C LYS A 82 9.09 11.33 -7.61
N VAL A 83 9.58 11.87 -8.70
CA VAL A 83 8.82 12.83 -9.47
C VAL A 83 7.59 12.16 -10.04
N LEU A 84 7.80 11.02 -10.62
CA LEU A 84 6.73 10.27 -11.19
C LEU A 84 5.66 9.97 -10.16
N LYS A 85 6.08 9.49 -9.02
CA LYS A 85 5.12 9.12 -8.01
C LYS A 85 4.35 10.32 -7.49
N LYS A 86 5.05 11.39 -7.21
CA LYS A 86 4.41 12.56 -6.66
C LYS A 86 3.39 13.16 -7.61
N SER A 87 3.77 13.38 -8.85
CA SER A 87 2.86 14.00 -9.77
C SER A 87 1.76 13.06 -10.19
N LYS A 88 2.06 11.80 -10.43
CA LYS A 88 1.05 10.91 -10.90
C LYS A 88 0.10 10.45 -9.85
N ILE A 89 0.57 10.12 -8.70
CA ILE A 89 -0.32 9.68 -7.66
C ILE A 89 -1.21 10.80 -7.18
N SER A 90 -0.64 11.97 -7.00
CA SER A 90 -1.41 13.09 -6.58
C SER A 90 -2.43 13.52 -7.60
N LYS A 91 -2.09 13.36 -8.86
CA LYS A 91 -2.97 13.77 -9.87
C LYS A 91 -3.86 12.75 -10.34
N LEU A 92 -3.60 11.62 -9.94
CA LEU A 92 -4.45 10.67 -10.26
C LEU A 92 -5.63 10.98 -9.99
N ASN A 93 -5.11 11.70 -9.63
CA ASN A 93 -5.68 12.52 -9.50
C ASN A 93 -6.04 12.65 -10.53
#